data_a85ca1541b92f63ed1ed697940fab566
#
_entry.id   a85ca1541b92f63ed1ed697940fab566
#
_cell.length_a   1.000
_cell.length_b   1.000
_cell.length_c   1.000
_cell.angle_alpha   90.00
_cell.angle_beta   90.00
_cell.angle_gamma   90.00
#
_symmetry.space_group_name_H-M   'P 1'
#
loop_
_entity.id
_entity.type
_entity.pdbx_description
1 polymer ?
#
loop_
_entity_poly.entity_id
_entity_poly.type
_entity_poly.pdbx_seq_one_letter_code
_entity_poly.pdbx_strand_id
1 'polypeptide(L)'
;MTLLYDLLQAAPKLDIQLKLAAIYTIIWYFLINHLITPIVISVISNLKTKKRFIHFNRESFKKLIRWDIGDDEEEQIIAIARVDAAMIQHLVGGIMLSPSVFGIGFKGNIAAALAYHAGLSEMGWEIQDLISRCYEIIFRGERGRKLNPPSLMLTLVAHHSAACTAVIPMNLYDPGNRYWHEGFCIVQLGSFVLLLLQQYGYTLDVNTRDGLNKMRIAISISFLTCLWTRIIRYSWLLKGMYDGFVADGNMSFVYYGAVPALLLSAFNVVVMKDAWQKFSKFVLKDIKKVTRDIKTHSQRNIEETIKKLGSLKDITNKSIKTD
;
A
#
# COMPACT_ATOMS: atom_id res chain seq x y z
N MET A 1 -7.90 -15.60 -31.55
CA MET A 1 -7.21 -14.30 -31.76
C MET A 1 -8.23 -13.12 -31.78
N THR A 2 -9.42 -13.31 -32.30
CA THR A 2 -10.47 -12.26 -32.41
C THR A 2 -10.98 -11.76 -31.06
N LEU A 3 -11.31 -12.62 -30.10
CA LEU A 3 -11.89 -12.21 -28.80
C LEU A 3 -10.95 -11.32 -27.98
N LEU A 4 -9.66 -11.64 -27.92
CA LEU A 4 -8.65 -10.84 -27.22
C LEU A 4 -8.44 -9.50 -27.91
N TYR A 5 -8.48 -9.49 -29.24
CA TYR A 5 -8.38 -8.27 -30.05
C TYR A 5 -9.61 -7.36 -29.83
N ASP A 6 -10.81 -7.95 -29.79
CA ASP A 6 -12.05 -7.23 -29.55
C ASP A 6 -12.13 -6.67 -28.11
N LEU A 7 -11.63 -7.41 -27.11
CA LEU A 7 -11.51 -6.94 -25.72
C LEU A 7 -10.49 -5.79 -25.59
N LEU A 8 -9.40 -5.84 -26.36
CA LEU A 8 -8.39 -4.78 -26.37
C LEU A 8 -8.82 -3.54 -27.19
N GLN A 9 -9.82 -3.68 -28.06
CA GLN A 9 -10.34 -2.58 -28.88
C GLN A 9 -11.76 -2.13 -28.50
N ALA A 10 -12.40 -2.81 -27.54
CA ALA A 10 -13.75 -2.45 -27.12
C ALA A 10 -13.80 -0.99 -26.69
N ALA A 11 -14.58 -0.18 -27.43
CA ALA A 11 -14.90 1.16 -26.98
C ALA A 11 -15.48 1.08 -25.55
N PRO A 12 -15.08 1.96 -24.65
CA PRO A 12 -15.42 1.85 -23.23
C PRO A 12 -16.91 2.11 -22.98
N LYS A 13 -17.76 1.11 -23.22
CA LYS A 13 -19.18 1.15 -22.84
C LYS A 13 -19.31 0.83 -21.35
N LEU A 14 -20.22 1.48 -20.67
CA LEU A 14 -20.39 1.33 -19.21
C LEU A 14 -20.66 -0.13 -18.81
N ASP A 15 -21.53 -0.83 -19.52
CA ASP A 15 -21.87 -2.23 -19.22
C ASP A 15 -20.65 -3.17 -19.38
N ILE A 16 -19.79 -2.89 -20.36
CA ILE A 16 -18.54 -3.64 -20.57
C ILE A 16 -17.55 -3.34 -19.43
N GLN A 17 -17.40 -2.08 -19.03
CA GLN A 17 -16.53 -1.71 -17.92
C GLN A 17 -16.94 -2.38 -16.61
N LEU A 18 -18.24 -2.39 -16.30
CA LEU A 18 -18.77 -3.03 -15.10
C LEU A 18 -18.52 -4.55 -15.11
N LYS A 19 -18.72 -5.21 -16.27
CA LYS A 19 -18.40 -6.63 -16.43
C LYS A 19 -16.92 -6.92 -16.26
N LEU A 20 -16.05 -6.09 -16.85
CA LEU A 20 -14.59 -6.24 -16.70
C LEU A 20 -14.13 -5.99 -15.28
N ALA A 21 -14.66 -4.98 -14.59
CA ALA A 21 -14.38 -4.74 -13.17
C ALA A 21 -14.78 -5.96 -12.31
N ALA A 22 -15.95 -6.56 -12.56
CA ALA A 22 -16.37 -7.77 -11.88
C ALA A 22 -15.43 -8.97 -12.18
N ILE A 23 -14.99 -9.13 -13.42
CA ILE A 23 -14.01 -10.16 -13.80
C ILE A 23 -12.69 -9.92 -13.07
N TYR A 24 -12.17 -8.69 -13.05
CA TYR A 24 -10.95 -8.37 -12.32
C TYR A 24 -11.10 -8.58 -10.81
N THR A 25 -12.27 -8.29 -10.22
CA THR A 25 -12.58 -8.61 -8.83
C THR A 25 -12.39 -10.09 -8.54
N ILE A 26 -12.92 -10.95 -9.40
CA ILE A 26 -12.77 -12.41 -9.29
C ILE A 26 -11.31 -12.83 -9.49
N ILE A 27 -10.64 -12.32 -10.52
CA ILE A 27 -9.23 -12.63 -10.80
C ILE A 27 -8.36 -12.26 -9.59
N TRP A 28 -8.50 -11.05 -9.06
CA TRP A 28 -7.73 -10.61 -7.90
C TRP A 28 -8.05 -11.41 -6.63
N TYR A 29 -9.33 -11.80 -6.43
CA TYR A 29 -9.68 -12.69 -5.33
C TYR A 29 -8.87 -13.99 -5.38
N PHE A 30 -8.82 -14.64 -6.54
CA PHE A 30 -8.06 -15.89 -6.69
C PHE A 30 -6.55 -15.67 -6.57
N LEU A 31 -6.02 -14.68 -7.26
CA LEU A 31 -4.58 -14.37 -7.21
C LEU A 31 -4.12 -14.07 -5.77
N ILE A 32 -4.83 -13.23 -5.05
CA ILE A 32 -4.44 -12.83 -3.68
C ILE A 32 -4.55 -14.02 -2.74
N ASN A 33 -5.69 -14.69 -2.69
CA ASN A 33 -5.95 -15.68 -1.64
C ASN A 33 -5.27 -17.03 -1.92
N HIS A 34 -5.09 -17.42 -3.18
CA HIS A 34 -4.58 -18.75 -3.51
C HIS A 34 -3.15 -18.75 -4.09
N LEU A 35 -2.61 -17.59 -4.46
CA LEU A 35 -1.25 -17.52 -5.02
C LEU A 35 -0.36 -16.57 -4.21
N ILE A 36 -0.71 -15.27 -4.16
CA ILE A 36 0.18 -14.25 -3.63
C ILE A 36 0.33 -14.39 -2.11
N THR A 37 -0.78 -14.40 -1.37
CA THR A 37 -0.74 -14.48 0.11
C THR A 37 -0.03 -15.74 0.62
N PRO A 38 -0.31 -16.96 0.11
CA PRO A 38 0.45 -18.15 0.51
C PRO A 38 1.95 -18.07 0.22
N ILE A 39 2.35 -17.51 -0.93
CA ILE A 39 3.76 -17.31 -1.27
C ILE A 39 4.41 -16.34 -0.27
N VAL A 40 3.77 -15.19 -0.03
CA VAL A 40 4.30 -14.18 0.91
C VAL A 40 4.39 -14.73 2.32
N ILE A 41 3.39 -15.46 2.80
CA ILE A 41 3.42 -16.15 4.10
C ILE A 41 4.62 -17.09 4.17
N SER A 42 4.85 -17.91 3.13
CA SER A 42 5.99 -18.81 3.06
C SER A 42 7.32 -18.04 3.11
N VAL A 43 7.44 -16.95 2.36
CA VAL A 43 8.64 -16.09 2.38
C VAL A 43 8.87 -15.52 3.77
N ILE A 44 7.87 -14.91 4.40
CA ILE A 44 7.98 -14.31 5.74
C ILE A 44 8.35 -15.37 6.77
N SER A 45 7.71 -16.54 6.73
CA SER A 45 7.95 -17.63 7.68
C SER A 45 9.40 -18.13 7.64
N ASN A 46 10.05 -18.07 6.48
CA ASN A 46 11.43 -18.51 6.27
C ASN A 46 12.47 -17.38 6.42
N LEU A 47 12.06 -16.14 6.71
CA LEU A 47 13.00 -15.04 6.91
C LEU A 47 13.85 -15.26 8.18
N LYS A 48 15.18 -15.17 8.07
CA LYS A 48 16.08 -15.17 9.23
C LYS A 48 15.79 -14.03 10.22
N THR A 49 15.23 -12.94 9.73
CA THR A 49 14.87 -11.74 10.49
C THR A 49 13.39 -11.66 10.82
N LYS A 50 12.63 -12.76 10.73
CA LYS A 50 11.16 -12.83 10.87
C LYS A 50 10.63 -12.03 12.07
N LYS A 51 11.15 -12.28 13.26
CA LYS A 51 10.67 -11.59 14.49
C LYS A 51 10.81 -10.07 14.40
N ARG A 52 11.94 -9.58 13.85
CA ARG A 52 12.18 -8.15 13.65
C ARG A 52 11.23 -7.59 12.58
N PHE A 53 11.09 -8.29 11.48
CA PHE A 53 10.23 -7.93 10.37
C PHE A 53 8.77 -7.79 10.82
N ILE A 54 8.24 -8.76 11.56
CA ILE A 54 6.88 -8.72 12.11
C ILE A 54 6.74 -7.55 13.10
N HIS A 55 7.69 -7.38 14.01
CA HIS A 55 7.66 -6.31 15.00
C HIS A 55 7.57 -4.92 14.35
N PHE A 56 8.41 -4.62 13.35
CA PHE A 56 8.39 -3.33 12.69
C PHE A 56 7.15 -3.08 11.83
N ASN A 57 6.60 -4.11 11.18
CA ASN A 57 5.32 -4.02 10.50
C ASN A 57 4.19 -3.68 11.48
N ARG A 58 4.10 -4.40 12.60
CA ARG A 58 3.12 -4.15 13.66
C ARG A 58 3.20 -2.71 14.19
N GLU A 59 4.39 -2.24 14.53
CA GLU A 59 4.59 -0.86 15.00
C GLU A 59 4.20 0.18 13.94
N SER A 60 4.48 -0.11 12.68
CA SER A 60 4.07 0.75 11.57
C SER A 60 2.55 0.83 11.42
N PHE A 61 1.85 -0.30 11.46
CA PHE A 61 0.38 -0.34 11.39
C PHE A 61 -0.26 0.40 12.57
N LYS A 62 0.23 0.16 13.77
CA LYS A 62 -0.24 0.83 14.97
C LYS A 62 -0.07 2.36 14.91
N LYS A 63 1.08 2.81 14.40
CA LYS A 63 1.38 4.24 14.27
C LYS A 63 0.58 4.93 13.17
N LEU A 64 0.47 4.31 11.99
CA LEU A 64 -0.13 4.95 10.81
C LEU A 64 -1.66 4.93 10.84
N ILE A 65 -2.24 3.82 11.20
CA ILE A 65 -3.70 3.58 11.09
C ILE A 65 -4.32 3.10 12.39
N ARG A 66 -3.59 3.16 13.52
CA ARG A 66 -4.03 2.69 14.83
C ARG A 66 -4.50 1.24 14.83
N TRP A 67 -3.89 0.43 13.99
CA TRP A 67 -4.21 -0.98 13.84
C TRP A 67 -3.28 -1.83 14.71
N ASP A 68 -3.80 -2.35 15.82
CA ASP A 68 -3.08 -3.32 16.66
C ASP A 68 -3.54 -4.74 16.33
N ILE A 69 -2.73 -5.49 15.63
CA ILE A 69 -3.01 -6.85 15.16
C ILE A 69 -3.01 -7.85 16.34
N GLY A 70 -2.49 -7.45 17.51
CA GLY A 70 -2.30 -8.33 18.67
C GLY A 70 -0.98 -9.10 18.64
N ASP A 71 -0.90 -10.18 19.43
CA ASP A 71 0.34 -10.94 19.66
C ASP A 71 0.38 -12.29 18.92
N ASP A 72 -0.69 -12.66 18.23
CA ASP A 72 -0.75 -13.88 17.42
C ASP A 72 0.12 -13.72 16.16
N GLU A 73 1.19 -14.52 16.08
CA GLU A 73 2.16 -14.46 14.99
C GLU A 73 1.54 -14.80 13.63
N GLU A 74 0.62 -15.75 13.58
CA GLU A 74 -0.05 -16.14 12.33
C GLU A 74 -0.93 -15.01 11.80
N GLU A 75 -1.71 -14.37 12.67
CA GLU A 75 -2.53 -13.21 12.30
C GLU A 75 -1.67 -12.03 11.83
N GLN A 76 -0.52 -11.80 12.48
CA GLN A 76 0.41 -10.76 12.08
C GLN A 76 0.99 -11.02 10.68
N ILE A 77 1.40 -12.26 10.39
CA ILE A 77 1.93 -12.64 9.07
C ILE A 77 0.84 -12.50 8.00
N ILE A 78 -0.39 -12.91 8.25
CA ILE A 78 -1.51 -12.76 7.32
C ILE A 78 -1.78 -11.27 7.02
N ALA A 79 -1.79 -10.42 8.03
CA ALA A 79 -1.99 -8.99 7.86
C ALA A 79 -0.88 -8.35 7.02
N ILE A 80 0.38 -8.73 7.25
CA ILE A 80 1.53 -8.26 6.46
C ILE A 80 1.42 -8.75 5.02
N ALA A 81 1.09 -10.04 4.82
CA ALA A 81 0.95 -10.62 3.49
C ALA A 81 -0.10 -9.91 2.63
N ARG A 82 -1.17 -9.38 3.23
CA ARG A 82 -2.17 -8.56 2.53
C ARG A 82 -1.61 -7.22 2.06
N VAL A 83 -0.79 -6.57 2.88
CA VAL A 83 -0.11 -5.32 2.48
C VAL A 83 0.87 -5.59 1.35
N ASP A 84 1.60 -6.70 1.41
CA ASP A 84 2.52 -7.09 0.35
C ASP A 84 1.78 -7.51 -0.94
N ALA A 85 0.58 -8.08 -0.83
CA ALA A 85 -0.29 -8.32 -1.99
C ALA A 85 -0.71 -7.02 -2.69
N ALA A 86 -1.02 -5.96 -1.91
CA ALA A 86 -1.26 -4.63 -2.45
C ALA A 86 -0.04 -4.06 -3.20
N MET A 87 1.16 -4.31 -2.68
CA MET A 87 2.40 -3.93 -3.37
C MET A 87 2.52 -4.58 -4.75
N ILE A 88 2.20 -5.86 -4.87
CA ILE A 88 2.24 -6.59 -6.15
C ILE A 88 1.18 -6.03 -7.12
N GLN A 89 -0.01 -5.74 -6.63
CA GLN A 89 -1.08 -5.13 -7.43
C GLN A 89 -0.61 -3.77 -7.99
N HIS A 90 -0.02 -2.91 -7.18
CA HIS A 90 0.52 -1.63 -7.63
C HIS A 90 1.62 -1.79 -8.70
N LEU A 91 2.47 -2.81 -8.59
CA LEU A 91 3.44 -3.13 -9.64
C LEU A 91 2.76 -3.50 -10.95
N VAL A 92 1.75 -4.37 -10.91
CA VAL A 92 1.00 -4.80 -12.10
C VAL A 92 0.31 -3.60 -12.75
N GLY A 93 -0.40 -2.78 -11.98
CA GLY A 93 -1.03 -1.55 -12.49
C GLY A 93 -0.04 -0.60 -13.14
N GLY A 94 1.09 -0.35 -12.48
CA GLY A 94 2.15 0.49 -13.02
C GLY A 94 2.79 -0.03 -14.31
N ILE A 95 3.02 -1.34 -14.41
CA ILE A 95 3.53 -1.98 -15.63
C ILE A 95 2.52 -1.84 -16.79
N MET A 96 1.24 -2.06 -16.53
CA MET A 96 0.20 -1.93 -17.55
C MET A 96 0.06 -0.49 -18.06
N LEU A 97 0.29 0.52 -17.22
CA LEU A 97 0.27 1.94 -17.59
C LEU A 97 1.55 2.40 -18.31
N SER A 98 2.67 1.73 -18.08
CA SER A 98 3.99 2.15 -18.60
C SER A 98 4.04 2.35 -20.12
N PRO A 99 3.40 1.53 -20.98
CA PRO A 99 3.38 1.76 -22.42
C PRO A 99 2.74 3.08 -22.82
N SER A 100 1.62 3.45 -22.18
CA SER A 100 0.91 4.70 -22.46
C SER A 100 1.68 5.93 -22.00
N VAL A 101 2.43 5.81 -20.90
CA VAL A 101 3.13 6.94 -20.25
C VAL A 101 4.53 7.15 -20.80
N PHE A 102 5.30 6.07 -20.91
CA PHE A 102 6.72 6.11 -21.28
C PHE A 102 7.00 5.69 -22.73
N GLY A 103 5.97 5.22 -23.45
CA GLY A 103 6.14 4.71 -24.82
C GLY A 103 6.97 3.43 -24.91
N ILE A 104 7.06 2.65 -23.81
CA ILE A 104 7.87 1.44 -23.70
C ILE A 104 7.03 0.22 -24.12
N GLY A 105 7.55 -0.60 -25.01
CA GLY A 105 6.90 -1.83 -25.44
C GLY A 105 5.77 -1.57 -26.44
N PHE A 106 4.52 -1.57 -25.97
CA PHE A 106 3.35 -1.42 -26.83
C PHE A 106 3.04 0.04 -27.17
N LYS A 107 2.48 0.31 -28.36
CA LYS A 107 2.14 1.66 -28.85
C LYS A 107 0.70 1.70 -29.33
N GLY A 108 0.19 2.93 -29.58
CA GLY A 108 -1.13 3.17 -30.16
C GLY A 108 -2.26 2.55 -29.33
N ASN A 109 -3.20 1.91 -29.98
CA ASN A 109 -4.40 1.36 -29.38
C ASN A 109 -4.11 0.31 -28.28
N ILE A 110 -3.04 -0.46 -28.41
CA ILE A 110 -2.68 -1.47 -27.40
C ILE A 110 -2.22 -0.76 -26.10
N ALA A 111 -1.41 0.29 -26.20
CA ALA A 111 -0.99 1.06 -25.04
C ALA A 111 -2.20 1.74 -24.33
N ALA A 112 -3.12 2.29 -25.11
CA ALA A 112 -4.37 2.88 -24.59
C ALA A 112 -5.25 1.81 -23.92
N ALA A 113 -5.40 0.63 -24.54
CA ALA A 113 -6.15 -0.48 -23.97
C ALA A 113 -5.53 -0.98 -22.64
N LEU A 114 -4.21 -1.09 -22.57
CA LEU A 114 -3.52 -1.47 -21.34
C LEU A 114 -3.76 -0.45 -20.21
N ALA A 115 -3.74 0.85 -20.52
CA ALA A 115 -4.03 1.88 -19.53
C ALA A 115 -5.48 1.81 -19.04
N TYR A 116 -6.42 1.60 -19.94
CA TYR A 116 -7.83 1.37 -19.64
C TYR A 116 -8.02 0.14 -18.72
N HIS A 117 -7.40 -0.98 -19.06
CA HIS A 117 -7.47 -2.20 -18.27
C HIS A 117 -6.75 -2.08 -16.92
N ALA A 118 -5.68 -1.28 -16.83
CA ALA A 118 -5.02 -0.99 -15.55
C ALA A 118 -5.98 -0.36 -14.55
N GLY A 119 -6.77 0.64 -14.98
CA GLY A 119 -7.79 1.25 -14.14
C GLY A 119 -8.85 0.26 -13.66
N LEU A 120 -9.39 -0.57 -14.56
CA LEU A 120 -10.39 -1.57 -14.19
C LEU A 120 -9.82 -2.68 -13.31
N SER A 121 -8.54 -3.04 -13.50
CA SER A 121 -7.83 -3.99 -12.66
C SER A 121 -7.66 -3.47 -11.24
N GLU A 122 -7.29 -2.19 -11.08
CA GLU A 122 -7.22 -1.52 -9.79
C GLU A 122 -8.58 -1.52 -9.09
N MET A 123 -9.60 -1.05 -9.78
CA MET A 123 -10.97 -1.05 -9.27
C MET A 123 -11.42 -2.45 -8.82
N GLY A 124 -11.12 -3.48 -9.61
CA GLY A 124 -11.45 -4.86 -9.27
C GLY A 124 -10.73 -5.33 -8.00
N TRP A 125 -9.46 -4.95 -7.83
CA TRP A 125 -8.70 -5.26 -6.62
C TRP A 125 -9.28 -4.53 -5.38
N GLU A 126 -9.60 -3.26 -5.50
CA GLU A 126 -10.15 -2.46 -4.40
C GLU A 126 -11.52 -2.98 -3.94
N ILE A 127 -12.38 -3.36 -4.89
CA ILE A 127 -13.68 -3.98 -4.59
C ILE A 127 -13.48 -5.32 -3.88
N GLN A 128 -12.56 -6.16 -4.38
CA GLN A 128 -12.24 -7.46 -3.78
C GLN A 128 -11.73 -7.30 -2.34
N ASP A 129 -10.81 -6.33 -2.09
CA ASP A 129 -10.26 -6.11 -0.75
C ASP A 129 -11.37 -5.72 0.24
N LEU A 130 -12.25 -4.79 -0.13
CA LEU A 130 -13.38 -4.40 0.71
C LEU A 130 -14.35 -5.55 0.97
N ILE A 131 -14.73 -6.31 -0.06
CA ILE A 131 -15.63 -7.46 0.07
C ILE A 131 -15.03 -8.51 1.02
N SER A 132 -13.74 -8.84 0.83
CA SER A 132 -13.06 -9.83 1.67
C SER A 132 -13.00 -9.41 3.14
N ARG A 133 -12.74 -8.14 3.41
CA ARG A 133 -12.71 -7.60 4.78
C ARG A 133 -14.10 -7.54 5.40
N CYS A 134 -15.11 -7.12 4.66
CA CYS A 134 -16.50 -7.15 5.12
C CYS A 134 -16.95 -8.59 5.44
N TYR A 135 -16.60 -9.55 4.58
CA TYR A 135 -16.85 -10.96 4.84
C TYR A 135 -16.21 -11.43 6.15
N GLU A 136 -14.95 -11.07 6.40
CA GLU A 136 -14.27 -11.42 7.65
C GLU A 136 -14.93 -10.79 8.88
N ILE A 137 -15.33 -9.52 8.81
CA ILE A 137 -16.02 -8.84 9.91
C ILE A 137 -17.32 -9.56 10.26
N ILE A 138 -18.06 -9.99 9.23
CA ILE A 138 -19.37 -10.62 9.40
C ILE A 138 -19.23 -12.08 9.90
N PHE A 139 -18.38 -12.88 9.24
CA PHE A 139 -18.35 -14.33 9.44
C PHE A 139 -17.28 -14.81 10.43
N ARG A 140 -16.24 -14.01 10.71
CA ARG A 140 -15.21 -14.34 11.71
C ARG A 140 -15.43 -13.66 13.06
N GLY A 141 -16.50 -12.89 13.22
CA GLY A 141 -16.91 -12.28 14.47
C GLY A 141 -15.84 -11.36 15.07
N GLU A 142 -15.44 -11.61 16.33
CA GLU A 142 -14.46 -10.78 17.04
C GLU A 142 -13.07 -10.80 16.38
N ARG A 143 -12.63 -11.97 15.91
CA ARG A 143 -11.35 -12.10 15.17
C ARG A 143 -11.36 -11.25 13.90
N GLY A 144 -12.43 -11.29 13.12
CA GLY A 144 -12.57 -10.48 11.91
C GLY A 144 -12.57 -8.99 12.19
N ARG A 145 -13.25 -8.54 13.26
CA ARG A 145 -13.24 -7.12 13.68
C ARG A 145 -11.87 -6.66 14.16
N LYS A 146 -11.11 -7.50 14.84
CA LYS A 146 -9.74 -7.20 15.26
C LYS A 146 -8.78 -7.04 14.08
N LEU A 147 -8.91 -7.90 13.06
CA LEU A 147 -8.12 -7.81 11.83
C LEU A 147 -8.54 -6.64 10.93
N ASN A 148 -9.76 -6.15 11.06
CA ASN A 148 -10.31 -5.06 10.25
C ASN A 148 -10.97 -4.00 11.15
N PRO A 149 -10.19 -3.26 11.97
CA PRO A 149 -10.73 -2.26 12.88
C PRO A 149 -11.35 -1.08 12.11
N PRO A 150 -12.29 -0.34 12.72
CA PRO A 150 -12.99 0.78 12.07
C PRO A 150 -12.06 1.83 11.46
N SER A 151 -10.91 2.10 12.09
CA SER A 151 -9.91 3.07 11.58
C SER A 151 -9.28 2.60 10.26
N LEU A 152 -8.96 1.32 10.14
CA LEU A 152 -8.47 0.72 8.89
C LEU A 152 -9.57 0.75 7.83
N MET A 153 -10.78 0.27 8.17
CA MET A 153 -11.90 0.23 7.22
C MET A 153 -12.26 1.61 6.69
N LEU A 154 -12.32 2.62 7.56
CA LEU A 154 -12.57 4.01 7.12
C LEU A 154 -11.50 4.51 6.15
N THR A 155 -10.22 4.23 6.44
CA THR A 155 -9.11 4.62 5.56
C THR A 155 -9.21 3.93 4.20
N LEU A 156 -9.49 2.62 4.19
CA LEU A 156 -9.63 1.85 2.96
C LEU A 156 -10.86 2.29 2.15
N VAL A 157 -12.02 2.44 2.78
CA VAL A 157 -13.23 2.92 2.09
C VAL A 157 -13.00 4.29 1.46
N ALA A 158 -12.39 5.24 2.18
CA ALA A 158 -12.10 6.55 1.63
C ALA A 158 -11.12 6.49 0.45
N HIS A 159 -10.05 5.70 0.58
CA HIS A 159 -9.02 5.54 -0.46
C HIS A 159 -9.59 4.83 -1.70
N HIS A 160 -10.21 3.67 -1.50
CA HIS A 160 -10.76 2.85 -2.59
C HIS A 160 -11.92 3.57 -3.30
N SER A 161 -12.82 4.23 -2.55
CA SER A 161 -13.90 5.00 -3.18
C SER A 161 -13.36 6.13 -4.06
N ALA A 162 -12.29 6.82 -3.63
CA ALA A 162 -11.70 7.90 -4.42
C ALA A 162 -11.12 7.39 -5.75
N ALA A 163 -10.47 6.21 -5.74
CA ALA A 163 -9.92 5.61 -6.94
C ALA A 163 -11.04 5.04 -7.84
N CYS A 164 -11.94 4.20 -7.30
CA CYS A 164 -13.04 3.60 -8.05
C CYS A 164 -13.93 4.62 -8.74
N THR A 165 -14.26 5.72 -8.05
CA THR A 165 -15.13 6.77 -8.64
C THR A 165 -14.49 7.53 -9.79
N ALA A 166 -13.15 7.60 -9.87
CA ALA A 166 -12.45 8.27 -10.94
C ALA A 166 -12.27 7.38 -12.19
N VAL A 167 -12.08 6.08 -12.04
CA VAL A 167 -11.71 5.15 -13.13
C VAL A 167 -12.78 5.09 -14.23
N ILE A 168 -14.04 4.83 -13.89
CA ILE A 168 -15.10 4.64 -14.89
C ILE A 168 -15.37 5.90 -15.69
N PRO A 169 -15.56 7.09 -15.08
CA PRO A 169 -15.74 8.32 -15.84
C PRO A 169 -14.57 8.66 -16.75
N MET A 170 -13.33 8.53 -16.28
CA MET A 170 -12.15 8.79 -17.09
C MET A 170 -12.07 7.84 -18.28
N ASN A 171 -12.32 6.56 -18.08
CA ASN A 171 -12.34 5.58 -19.15
C ASN A 171 -13.48 5.79 -20.17
N LEU A 172 -14.64 6.33 -19.74
CA LEU A 172 -15.79 6.58 -20.63
C LEU A 172 -15.65 7.85 -21.45
N TYR A 173 -15.22 8.92 -20.81
CA TYR A 173 -15.35 10.26 -21.38
C TYR A 173 -14.03 10.86 -21.81
N ASP A 174 -12.90 10.39 -21.24
CA ASP A 174 -11.57 10.88 -21.60
C ASP A 174 -10.51 9.77 -21.53
N PRO A 175 -10.72 8.66 -22.29
CA PRO A 175 -9.86 7.46 -22.21
C PRO A 175 -8.42 7.70 -22.68
N GLY A 176 -8.15 8.80 -23.38
CA GLY A 176 -6.84 9.21 -23.87
C GLY A 176 -6.13 10.24 -23.00
N ASN A 177 -6.68 10.61 -21.86
CA ASN A 177 -6.12 11.66 -21.03
C ASN A 177 -4.72 11.32 -20.51
N ARG A 178 -3.73 12.01 -21.04
CA ARG A 178 -2.33 11.78 -20.70
C ARG A 178 -2.03 12.10 -19.22
N TYR A 179 -2.63 13.15 -18.68
CA TYR A 179 -2.42 13.52 -17.28
C TYR A 179 -2.99 12.47 -16.33
N TRP A 180 -4.14 11.88 -16.69
CA TRP A 180 -4.75 10.77 -15.95
C TRP A 180 -3.86 9.53 -15.98
N HIS A 181 -3.42 9.09 -17.17
CA HIS A 181 -2.57 7.90 -17.30
C HIS A 181 -1.25 8.08 -16.55
N GLU A 182 -0.61 9.25 -16.69
CA GLU A 182 0.65 9.53 -15.99
C GLU A 182 0.45 9.62 -14.48
N GLY A 183 -0.58 10.35 -14.02
CA GLY A 183 -0.90 10.48 -12.60
C GLY A 183 -1.14 9.11 -11.96
N PHE A 184 -1.91 8.27 -12.63
CA PHE A 184 -2.19 6.93 -12.16
C PHE A 184 -0.93 6.05 -12.15
N CYS A 185 -0.12 6.08 -13.21
CA CYS A 185 1.13 5.33 -13.32
C CYS A 185 2.13 5.69 -12.21
N ILE A 186 2.37 6.97 -11.96
CA ILE A 186 3.34 7.40 -10.95
C ILE A 186 2.86 7.09 -9.53
N VAL A 187 1.54 7.10 -9.29
CA VAL A 187 0.97 6.72 -8.00
C VAL A 187 1.14 5.22 -7.78
N GLN A 188 0.88 4.38 -8.78
CA GLN A 188 1.05 2.93 -8.72
C GLN A 188 2.52 2.54 -8.52
N LEU A 189 3.41 2.94 -9.42
CA LEU A 189 4.84 2.63 -9.31
C LEU A 189 5.46 3.24 -8.06
N GLY A 190 5.07 4.45 -7.70
CA GLY A 190 5.50 5.08 -6.45
C GLY A 190 5.09 4.28 -5.22
N SER A 191 3.84 3.79 -5.14
CA SER A 191 3.38 2.93 -4.05
C SER A 191 4.17 1.62 -3.97
N PHE A 192 4.40 0.97 -5.12
CA PHE A 192 5.23 -0.24 -5.19
C PHE A 192 6.62 0.00 -4.61
N VAL A 193 7.32 1.05 -5.07
CA VAL A 193 8.67 1.38 -4.58
C VAL A 193 8.67 1.70 -3.08
N LEU A 194 7.70 2.48 -2.61
CA LEU A 194 7.59 2.85 -1.20
C LEU A 194 7.38 1.62 -0.31
N LEU A 195 6.45 0.74 -0.67
CA LEU A 195 6.17 -0.48 0.08
C LEU A 195 7.35 -1.45 0.04
N LEU A 196 7.95 -1.68 -1.13
CA LEU A 196 9.12 -2.54 -1.29
C LEU A 196 10.29 -2.09 -0.40
N LEU A 197 10.64 -0.80 -0.44
CA LEU A 197 11.72 -0.26 0.37
C LEU A 197 11.40 -0.25 1.87
N GLN A 198 10.13 -0.10 2.23
CA GLN A 198 9.67 -0.24 3.61
C GLN A 198 9.85 -1.67 4.11
N GLN A 199 9.38 -2.67 3.36
CA GLN A 199 9.52 -4.09 3.72
C GLN A 199 11.00 -4.50 3.76
N TYR A 200 11.80 -4.07 2.79
CA TYR A 200 13.25 -4.27 2.82
C TYR A 200 13.88 -3.67 4.09
N GLY A 201 13.53 -2.43 4.43
CA GLY A 201 14.02 -1.74 5.61
C GLY A 201 13.75 -2.53 6.91
N TYR A 202 12.60 -3.18 7.02
CA TYR A 202 12.24 -3.97 8.21
C TYR A 202 13.07 -5.26 8.38
N THR A 203 13.76 -5.72 7.33
CA THR A 203 14.71 -6.82 7.43
C THR A 203 16.10 -6.41 7.93
N LEU A 204 16.44 -5.11 7.88
CA LEU A 204 17.80 -4.62 8.17
C LEU A 204 18.08 -4.50 9.65
N ASP A 205 19.33 -4.85 10.05
CA ASP A 205 19.81 -4.61 11.40
C ASP A 205 20.44 -3.22 11.55
N VAL A 206 19.62 -2.27 11.99
CA VAL A 206 20.05 -0.87 12.18
C VAL A 206 21.06 -0.67 13.32
N ASN A 207 21.34 -1.70 14.13
CA ASN A 207 22.40 -1.66 15.12
C ASN A 207 23.79 -1.89 14.52
N THR A 208 23.86 -2.44 13.30
CA THR A 208 25.10 -2.56 12.54
C THR A 208 25.29 -1.33 11.64
N ARG A 209 26.56 -0.98 11.41
CA ARG A 209 26.90 0.14 10.50
C ARG A 209 26.39 -0.10 9.07
N ASP A 210 26.54 -1.32 8.59
CA ASP A 210 26.08 -1.70 7.24
C ASP A 210 24.56 -1.63 7.13
N GLY A 211 23.82 -2.24 8.08
CA GLY A 211 22.37 -2.19 8.10
C GLY A 211 21.81 -0.78 8.24
N LEU A 212 22.43 0.08 9.06
CA LEU A 212 22.05 1.49 9.19
C LEU A 212 22.29 2.27 7.88
N ASN A 213 23.40 2.05 7.19
CA ASN A 213 23.67 2.69 5.91
C ASN A 213 22.67 2.24 4.83
N LYS A 214 22.39 0.95 4.72
CA LYS A 214 21.36 0.43 3.80
C LYS A 214 19.97 0.99 4.11
N MET A 215 19.60 1.08 5.39
CA MET A 215 18.34 1.71 5.82
C MET A 215 18.28 3.20 5.40
N ARG A 216 19.36 3.94 5.55
CA ARG A 216 19.45 5.36 5.13
C ARG A 216 19.24 5.52 3.64
N ILE A 217 19.88 4.68 2.84
CA ILE A 217 19.72 4.68 1.38
C ILE A 217 18.25 4.37 1.02
N ALA A 218 17.68 3.31 1.59
CA ALA A 218 16.30 2.94 1.34
C ALA A 218 15.32 4.06 1.70
N ILE A 219 15.50 4.69 2.87
CA ILE A 219 14.66 5.81 3.32
C ILE A 219 14.85 7.04 2.44
N SER A 220 16.07 7.34 1.98
CA SER A 220 16.33 8.47 1.09
C SER A 220 15.63 8.28 -0.26
N ILE A 221 15.73 7.08 -0.84
CA ILE A 221 15.03 6.75 -2.09
C ILE A 221 13.51 6.83 -1.87
N SER A 222 12.98 6.26 -0.78
CA SER A 222 11.56 6.33 -0.44
C SER A 222 11.07 7.77 -0.31
N PHE A 223 11.83 8.63 0.40
CA PHE A 223 11.48 10.03 0.59
C PHE A 223 11.44 10.79 -0.74
N LEU A 224 12.46 10.64 -1.58
CA LEU A 224 12.52 11.30 -2.89
C LEU A 224 11.42 10.79 -3.83
N THR A 225 11.15 9.48 -3.84
CA THR A 225 10.04 8.89 -4.60
C THR A 225 8.70 9.46 -4.12
N CYS A 226 8.47 9.50 -2.80
CA CYS A 226 7.25 10.05 -2.23
C CYS A 226 7.09 11.53 -2.57
N LEU A 227 8.12 12.34 -2.37
CA LEU A 227 8.10 13.77 -2.69
C LEU A 227 7.75 14.02 -4.16
N TRP A 228 8.39 13.28 -5.06
CA TRP A 228 8.16 13.42 -6.49
C TRP A 228 6.77 12.94 -6.90
N THR A 229 6.41 11.67 -6.57
CA THR A 229 5.19 11.05 -7.08
C THR A 229 3.92 11.50 -6.37
N ARG A 230 4.01 11.89 -5.09
CA ARG A 230 2.85 12.22 -4.26
C ARG A 230 2.61 13.72 -4.08
N ILE A 231 3.64 14.54 -4.26
CA ILE A 231 3.54 15.99 -4.06
C ILE A 231 3.82 16.73 -5.37
N ILE A 232 5.08 16.71 -5.86
CA ILE A 232 5.49 17.61 -6.96
C ILE A 232 4.78 17.24 -8.25
N ARG A 233 5.01 16.02 -8.77
CA ARG A 233 4.46 15.62 -10.07
C ARG A 233 2.96 15.43 -10.02
N TYR A 234 2.44 14.86 -8.94
CA TYR A 234 1.01 14.69 -8.71
C TYR A 234 0.25 16.02 -8.77
N SER A 235 0.70 17.06 -8.06
CA SER A 235 0.04 18.37 -8.08
C SER A 235 0.07 19.02 -9.48
N TRP A 236 1.18 18.85 -10.20
CA TRP A 236 1.30 19.34 -11.57
C TRP A 236 0.31 18.63 -12.52
N LEU A 237 0.16 17.30 -12.37
CA LEU A 237 -0.77 16.52 -13.19
C LEU A 237 -2.23 16.84 -12.86
N LEU A 238 -2.57 17.04 -11.59
CA LEU A 238 -3.91 17.51 -11.19
C LEU A 238 -4.23 18.87 -11.80
N LYS A 239 -3.26 19.79 -11.78
CA LYS A 239 -3.43 21.10 -12.43
C LYS A 239 -3.64 20.93 -13.93
N GLY A 240 -2.87 20.09 -14.61
CA GLY A 240 -3.03 19.83 -16.04
C GLY A 240 -4.40 19.24 -16.41
N MET A 241 -4.92 18.31 -15.61
CA MET A 241 -6.29 17.79 -15.78
C MET A 241 -7.33 18.89 -15.58
N TYR A 242 -7.20 19.69 -14.53
CA TYR A 242 -8.10 20.81 -14.26
C TYR A 242 -8.12 21.80 -15.42
N ASP A 243 -6.95 22.27 -15.85
CA ASP A 243 -6.80 23.23 -16.95
C ASP A 243 -7.41 22.67 -18.26
N GLY A 244 -7.21 21.37 -18.55
CA GLY A 244 -7.80 20.69 -19.71
C GLY A 244 -9.33 20.67 -19.64
N PHE A 245 -9.92 20.22 -18.55
CA PHE A 245 -11.38 20.19 -18.41
C PHE A 245 -12.03 21.58 -18.47
N VAL A 246 -11.37 22.60 -17.90
CA VAL A 246 -11.85 23.99 -18.00
C VAL A 246 -11.78 24.50 -19.46
N ALA A 247 -10.68 24.23 -20.16
CA ALA A 247 -10.51 24.63 -21.54
C ALA A 247 -11.55 23.99 -22.50
N ASP A 248 -11.90 22.72 -22.22
CA ASP A 248 -12.90 21.95 -22.97
C ASP A 248 -14.35 22.29 -22.54
N GLY A 249 -14.54 23.21 -21.58
CA GLY A 249 -15.86 23.58 -21.05
C GLY A 249 -16.51 22.46 -20.20
N ASN A 250 -15.76 21.44 -19.82
CA ASN A 250 -16.28 20.26 -19.13
C ASN A 250 -16.28 20.42 -17.59
N MET A 251 -17.03 21.43 -17.12
CA MET A 251 -17.10 21.76 -15.69
C MET A 251 -17.66 20.62 -14.82
N SER A 252 -18.46 19.72 -15.39
CA SER A 252 -18.97 18.54 -14.67
C SER A 252 -17.83 17.65 -14.17
N PHE A 253 -16.77 17.44 -14.97
CA PHE A 253 -15.59 16.70 -14.56
C PHE A 253 -14.78 17.41 -13.48
N VAL A 254 -14.70 18.75 -13.53
CA VAL A 254 -14.06 19.56 -12.50
C VAL A 254 -14.75 19.35 -11.15
N TYR A 255 -16.08 19.49 -11.10
CA TYR A 255 -16.84 19.33 -9.85
C TYR A 255 -16.84 17.88 -9.35
N TYR A 256 -17.06 16.93 -10.24
CA TYR A 256 -17.06 15.52 -9.88
C TYR A 256 -15.68 15.04 -9.41
N GLY A 257 -14.60 15.43 -10.10
CA GLY A 257 -13.24 15.05 -9.80
C GLY A 257 -12.65 15.74 -8.56
N ALA A 258 -13.25 16.84 -8.08
CA ALA A 258 -12.75 17.59 -6.94
C ALA A 258 -12.71 16.73 -5.65
N VAL A 259 -13.74 15.94 -5.39
CA VAL A 259 -13.81 15.11 -4.16
C VAL A 259 -12.74 14.02 -4.15
N PRO A 260 -12.61 13.13 -5.17
CA PRO A 260 -11.54 12.13 -5.17
C PRO A 260 -10.15 12.79 -5.20
N ALA A 261 -9.95 13.90 -5.90
CA ALA A 261 -8.68 14.63 -5.90
C ALA A 261 -8.30 15.14 -4.51
N LEU A 262 -9.24 15.70 -3.75
CA LEU A 262 -9.02 16.15 -2.38
C LEU A 262 -8.72 14.98 -1.44
N LEU A 263 -9.46 13.88 -1.51
CA LEU A 263 -9.23 12.69 -0.69
C LEU A 263 -7.85 12.08 -0.94
N LEU A 264 -7.46 11.92 -2.22
CA LEU A 264 -6.14 11.41 -2.59
C LEU A 264 -5.03 12.39 -2.20
N SER A 265 -5.25 13.69 -2.31
CA SER A 265 -4.29 14.71 -1.87
C SER A 265 -4.08 14.67 -0.35
N ALA A 266 -5.15 14.54 0.42
CA ALA A 266 -5.07 14.37 1.88
C ALA A 266 -4.30 13.09 2.25
N PHE A 267 -4.57 11.98 1.57
CA PHE A 267 -3.83 10.73 1.75
C PHE A 267 -2.34 10.91 1.41
N ASN A 268 -2.01 11.57 0.31
CA ASN A 268 -0.64 11.85 -0.08
C ASN A 268 0.12 12.67 0.97
N VAL A 269 -0.54 13.64 1.62
CA VAL A 269 0.05 14.41 2.74
C VAL A 269 0.37 13.51 3.94
N VAL A 270 -0.51 12.55 4.27
CA VAL A 270 -0.27 11.59 5.37
C VAL A 270 0.94 10.71 5.05
N VAL A 271 1.01 10.16 3.83
CA VAL A 271 2.16 9.34 3.38
C VAL A 271 3.46 10.16 3.38
N MET A 272 3.42 11.40 2.90
CA MET A 272 4.58 12.29 2.89
C MET A 272 5.06 12.63 4.31
N LYS A 273 4.14 12.86 5.25
CA LYS A 273 4.47 13.09 6.66
C LYS A 273 5.21 11.90 7.27
N ASP A 274 4.78 10.66 7.00
CA ASP A 274 5.48 9.47 7.49
C ASP A 274 6.87 9.34 6.85
N ALA A 275 6.98 9.53 5.53
CA ALA A 275 8.25 9.52 4.81
C ALA A 275 9.23 10.58 5.36
N TRP A 276 8.76 11.79 5.64
CA TRP A 276 9.55 12.86 6.26
C TRP A 276 10.02 12.49 7.67
N GLN A 277 9.15 11.90 8.50
CA GLN A 277 9.52 11.49 9.86
C GLN A 277 10.63 10.43 9.84
N LYS A 278 10.53 9.44 8.93
CA LYS A 278 11.56 8.41 8.74
C LYS A 278 12.87 9.03 8.24
N PHE A 279 12.80 9.89 7.21
CA PHE A 279 13.95 10.59 6.65
C PHE A 279 14.65 11.46 7.71
N SER A 280 13.90 12.26 8.43
CA SER A 280 14.40 13.11 9.51
C SER A 280 15.10 12.29 10.61
N LYS A 281 14.51 11.14 10.99
CA LYS A 281 15.06 10.27 12.04
C LYS A 281 16.36 9.57 11.63
N PHE A 282 16.45 9.03 10.41
CA PHE A 282 17.51 8.13 10.01
C PHE A 282 18.60 8.81 9.14
N VAL A 283 18.26 9.89 8.46
CA VAL A 283 19.18 10.57 7.53
C VAL A 283 19.68 11.88 8.10
N LEU A 284 18.78 12.73 8.66
CA LEU A 284 19.17 14.04 9.15
C LEU A 284 19.78 14.03 10.56
N LYS A 285 19.43 13.06 11.41
CA LYS A 285 20.04 12.96 12.76
C LYS A 285 21.43 12.33 12.70
N ASP A 286 22.33 12.86 13.54
CA ASP A 286 23.69 12.31 13.69
C ASP A 286 23.65 10.80 14.05
N ILE A 287 24.48 10.03 13.37
CA ILE A 287 24.61 8.57 13.56
C ILE A 287 24.84 8.21 15.03
N LYS A 288 25.72 8.96 15.73
CA LYS A 288 26.04 8.73 17.14
C LYS A 288 24.83 8.86 18.05
N LYS A 289 23.95 9.84 17.76
CA LYS A 289 22.73 10.08 18.55
C LYS A 289 21.70 9.00 18.29
N VAL A 290 21.47 8.64 17.03
CA VAL A 290 20.54 7.56 16.65
C VAL A 290 20.98 6.22 17.22
N THR A 291 22.28 5.89 17.12
CA THR A 291 22.84 4.65 17.67
C THR A 291 22.70 4.61 19.19
N ARG A 292 22.88 5.75 19.88
CA ARG A 292 22.70 5.85 21.34
C ARG A 292 21.23 5.63 21.72
N ASP A 293 20.31 6.29 21.04
CA ASP A 293 18.87 6.18 21.31
C ASP A 293 18.36 4.74 21.11
N ILE A 294 18.80 4.06 20.04
CA ILE A 294 18.46 2.66 19.77
C ILE A 294 19.03 1.74 20.84
N LYS A 295 20.30 1.93 21.23
CA LYS A 295 20.96 1.13 22.28
C LYS A 295 20.25 1.27 23.63
N THR A 296 19.87 2.50 23.99
CA THR A 296 19.14 2.80 25.23
C THR A 296 17.75 2.16 25.23
N HIS A 297 17.04 2.19 24.10
CA HIS A 297 15.71 1.57 23.99
C HIS A 297 15.80 0.04 24.04
N SER A 298 16.81 -0.56 23.39
CA SER A 298 17.05 -2.00 23.45
C SER A 298 17.40 -2.46 24.89
N GLN A 299 18.22 -1.69 25.59
CA GLN A 299 18.55 -1.98 26.99
C GLN A 299 17.32 -1.92 27.90
N ARG A 300 16.45 -0.90 27.75
CA ARG A 300 15.20 -0.83 28.52
C ARG A 300 14.29 -2.01 28.28
N ASN A 301 14.12 -2.42 27.03
CA ASN A 301 13.30 -3.59 26.70
C ASN A 301 13.85 -4.89 27.28
N ILE A 302 15.19 -5.05 27.31
CA ILE A 302 15.85 -6.20 27.96
C ILE A 302 15.64 -6.15 29.47
N GLU A 303 15.81 -5.00 30.11
CA GLU A 303 15.60 -4.81 31.55
C GLU A 303 14.14 -5.07 31.96
N GLU A 304 13.16 -4.59 31.17
CA GLU A 304 11.75 -4.88 31.39
C GLU A 304 11.44 -6.38 31.26
N THR A 305 12.05 -7.04 30.26
CA THR A 305 11.89 -8.49 30.06
C THR A 305 12.50 -9.29 31.21
N ILE A 306 13.70 -8.91 31.65
CA ILE A 306 14.36 -9.52 32.81
C ILE A 306 13.52 -9.30 34.08
N LYS A 307 12.99 -8.12 34.30
CA LYS A 307 12.11 -7.82 35.43
C LYS A 307 10.82 -8.65 35.41
N LYS A 308 10.21 -8.83 34.25
CA LYS A 308 9.04 -9.73 34.08
C LYS A 308 9.41 -11.19 34.36
N LEU A 309 10.56 -11.65 33.88
CA LEU A 309 11.06 -13.01 34.16
C LEU A 309 11.41 -13.22 35.64
N GLY A 310 11.97 -12.18 36.28
CA GLY A 310 12.22 -12.19 37.73
C GLY A 310 10.95 -12.33 38.56
N SER A 311 9.92 -11.52 38.21
CA SER A 311 8.61 -11.60 38.89
C SER A 311 7.88 -12.93 38.67
N LEU A 312 8.04 -13.56 37.51
CA LEU A 312 7.51 -14.91 37.25
C LEU A 312 8.22 -15.97 38.08
N LYS A 313 9.55 -15.88 38.25
CA LYS A 313 10.32 -16.77 39.14
C LYS A 313 9.87 -16.66 40.60
N ASP A 314 9.59 -15.45 41.07
CA ASP A 314 9.12 -15.23 42.45
C ASP A 314 7.71 -15.80 42.68
N ILE A 315 6.83 -15.73 41.67
CA ILE A 315 5.49 -16.35 41.71
C ILE A 315 5.61 -17.89 41.73
N THR A 316 6.47 -18.44 40.87
CA THR A 316 6.71 -19.91 40.83
C THR A 316 7.31 -20.43 42.15
N ASN A 317 8.26 -19.71 42.74
CA ASN A 317 8.87 -20.06 44.02
C ASN A 317 7.91 -19.92 45.23
N LYS A 318 6.89 -19.02 45.13
CA LYS A 318 5.83 -18.93 46.14
C LYS A 318 4.82 -20.07 46.02
N SER A 319 4.49 -20.51 44.82
CA SER A 319 3.55 -21.63 44.62
C SER A 319 4.13 -22.99 45.08
N ILE A 320 5.44 -23.18 44.96
CA ILE A 320 6.14 -24.40 45.40
C ILE A 320 6.30 -24.49 46.94
N LYS A 321 6.14 -23.36 47.67
CA LYS A 321 6.26 -23.34 49.14
C LYS A 321 4.93 -23.47 49.88
N THR A 322 3.82 -23.62 49.17
CA THR A 322 2.46 -23.72 49.72
C THR A 322 1.86 -25.15 49.58
N ASP A 323 2.60 -26.11 49.02
CA ASP A 323 2.33 -27.54 49.01
C ASP A 323 3.34 -28.29 49.94
#